data_43b073e40822f7fe3f99cd0558e0084e
#
_entry.id   43b073e40822f7fe3f99cd0558e0084e
#
_cell.length_a   1.000
_cell.length_b   1.000
_cell.length_c   1.000
_cell.angle_alpha   90.00
_cell.angle_beta   90.00
_cell.angle_gamma   90.00
#
_symmetry.space_group_name_H-M   'P 1'
#
loop_
_entity.id
_entity.type
_entity.pdbx_description
1 polymer ?
#
loop_
_entity_poly.entity_id
_entity_poly.type
_entity_poly.pdbx_seq_one_letter_code
_entity_poly.pdbx_strand_id
1 'polypeptide(L)'
;MNEKGEQKSGGSQSAGLQGTGRQGIAIAAAMLLACGGLVGYGGFATNEQPAPHAVPTAEVTYEVTGDGTAEISYLARNESGSATGVKDAALPWKKTVQVPLGKDPTVAIVLGYRGGQAACTLAVRGAHVQRATASGTYGRATCSNRLPRS
;
A
#
# COMPACT_ATOMS: atom_id res chain seq x y z
N MET A 1 20.79 -47.83 16.84
CA MET A 1 21.74 -46.79 17.26
C MET A 1 21.04 -45.50 16.95
N ASN A 2 20.26 -45.01 17.89
CA ASN A 2 20.55 -44.00 18.92
C ASN A 2 21.03 -42.70 18.27
N GLU A 3 20.46 -41.52 18.43
CA GLU A 3 19.96 -40.78 19.60
C GLU A 3 19.02 -39.70 19.10
N LYS A 4 17.85 -39.50 19.53
CA LYS A 4 17.28 -38.92 20.75
C LYS A 4 18.02 -37.62 21.17
N GLY A 5 17.44 -36.49 20.86
CA GLY A 5 17.80 -35.18 21.32
C GLY A 5 16.55 -34.37 21.64
N GLU A 6 16.06 -34.56 22.82
CA GLU A 6 14.96 -33.89 23.49
C GLU A 6 15.52 -32.63 24.18
N GLN A 7 14.93 -31.47 23.96
CA GLN A 7 15.07 -30.29 24.82
C GLN A 7 13.87 -29.40 24.59
N LYS A 8 12.90 -29.43 25.35
CA LYS A 8 12.42 -29.07 26.68
C LYS A 8 12.84 -27.64 27.09
N SER A 9 11.79 -26.89 27.45
CA SER A 9 11.77 -25.74 28.38
C SER A 9 11.96 -24.37 27.70
N GLY A 10 11.16 -23.40 27.91
CA GLY A 10 10.55 -22.90 29.06
C GLY A 10 9.40 -21.92 28.79
N GLY A 11 8.43 -22.10 29.61
CA GLY A 11 7.30 -21.20 29.75
C GLY A 11 7.69 -19.90 30.44
N SER A 12 7.00 -18.89 30.09
CA SER A 12 6.77 -17.74 30.98
C SER A 12 5.34 -17.30 30.83
N GLN A 13 4.58 -17.76 31.77
CA GLN A 13 3.32 -17.17 32.16
C GLN A 13 3.60 -15.81 32.81
N SER A 14 2.90 -14.82 32.41
CA SER A 14 2.67 -13.64 33.24
C SER A 14 1.18 -13.38 33.25
N ALA A 15 0.64 -13.85 34.34
CA ALA A 15 -0.69 -13.56 34.86
C ALA A 15 -0.86 -12.05 35.01
N GLY A 16 -2.03 -11.54 34.58
CA GLY A 16 -3.11 -11.18 35.46
C GLY A 16 -2.92 -9.80 36.06
N LEU A 17 -3.83 -8.94 35.78
CA LEU A 17 -4.50 -8.17 36.84
C LEU A 17 -5.72 -7.45 36.24
N GLN A 18 -6.84 -8.06 36.51
CA GLN A 18 -8.15 -7.40 36.52
C GLN A 18 -8.15 -6.35 37.62
N GLY A 19 -8.50 -5.13 37.28
CA GLY A 19 -8.76 -4.06 38.22
C GLY A 19 -10.10 -3.44 37.94
N THR A 20 -11.16 -4.06 38.44
CA THR A 20 -12.48 -3.47 38.63
C THR A 20 -12.38 -2.48 39.77
N GLY A 21 -12.66 -1.22 39.50
CA GLY A 21 -12.77 -0.19 40.53
C GLY A 21 -13.89 0.79 40.18
N ARG A 22 -15.08 0.43 40.57
CA ARG A 22 -16.23 1.35 40.70
C ARG A 22 -16.06 2.14 41.99
N GLN A 23 -16.56 3.37 41.97
CA GLN A 23 -16.93 4.25 43.07
C GLN A 23 -15.94 5.32 43.47
N GLY A 24 -16.45 6.53 43.44
CA GLY A 24 -15.88 7.69 44.04
C GLY A 24 -16.53 8.98 43.57
N ILE A 25 -17.81 9.15 43.92
CA ILE A 25 -18.49 10.45 43.90
C ILE A 25 -17.91 11.24 45.08
N ALA A 26 -17.32 12.36 44.84
CA ALA A 26 -17.18 13.38 45.87
C ALA A 26 -17.19 14.77 45.25
N ILE A 27 -18.27 15.41 45.54
CA ILE A 27 -18.62 16.81 45.43
C ILE A 27 -17.62 17.64 46.27
N ALA A 28 -17.09 18.66 45.68
CA ALA A 28 -16.71 19.86 46.44
C ALA A 28 -16.82 21.06 45.51
N ALA A 29 -17.87 21.80 45.77
CA ALA A 29 -18.11 23.13 45.24
C ALA A 29 -17.27 24.17 46.00
N ALA A 30 -17.12 25.32 45.36
CA ALA A 30 -16.94 26.66 45.90
C ALA A 30 -15.51 27.22 46.02
N MET A 31 -15.28 28.26 45.37
CA MET A 31 -15.05 29.68 45.65
C MET A 31 -14.28 30.26 44.49
N LEU A 32 -14.93 31.08 43.73
CA LEU A 32 -15.21 32.50 43.88
C LEU A 32 -13.98 33.39 43.83
N LEU A 33 -13.99 34.17 42.74
CA LEU A 33 -13.70 35.61 42.66
C LEU A 33 -12.29 36.07 43.02
N ALA A 34 -11.60 36.57 42.08
CA ALA A 34 -11.43 38.01 41.89
C ALA A 34 -10.22 38.31 41.02
N CYS A 35 -10.42 39.30 40.28
CA CYS A 35 -9.42 40.27 39.84
C CYS A 35 -8.57 39.94 38.62
N GLY A 36 -8.84 40.76 37.70
CA GLY A 36 -7.77 41.40 36.99
C GLY A 36 -7.72 41.05 35.52
N GLY A 37 -8.31 41.93 34.77
CA GLY A 37 -8.11 41.94 33.33
C GLY A 37 -6.66 42.01 32.96
N LEU A 38 -6.29 41.07 32.17
CA LEU A 38 -5.22 41.23 31.22
C LEU A 38 -5.75 40.61 29.95
N VAL A 39 -6.20 41.50 29.11
CA VAL A 39 -6.47 41.20 27.68
C VAL A 39 -5.13 40.82 27.08
N GLY A 40 -4.75 39.58 27.31
CA GLY A 40 -3.70 38.97 26.53
C GLY A 40 -4.27 38.64 25.18
N TYR A 41 -3.96 39.40 24.19
CA TYR A 41 -4.02 38.98 22.82
C TYR A 41 -3.04 37.83 22.66
N GLY A 42 -3.45 36.64 23.13
CA GLY A 42 -2.83 35.40 22.79
C GLY A 42 -3.14 35.11 21.34
N GLY A 43 -2.22 35.46 20.49
CA GLY A 43 -2.27 35.01 19.12
C GLY A 43 -2.48 33.51 19.11
N PHE A 44 -3.56 33.05 18.53
CA PHE A 44 -3.68 31.67 18.12
C PHE A 44 -2.59 31.44 17.09
N ALA A 45 -1.43 30.97 17.57
CA ALA A 45 -0.47 30.33 16.69
C ALA A 45 -1.20 29.11 16.14
N THR A 46 -1.86 29.28 15.01
CA THR A 46 -2.23 28.17 14.16
C THR A 46 -0.92 27.49 13.83
N ASN A 47 -0.69 26.35 14.43
CA ASN A 47 0.29 25.39 13.94
C ASN A 47 -0.19 24.98 12.56
N GLU A 48 0.12 25.78 11.55
CA GLU A 48 0.10 25.36 10.17
C GLU A 48 1.22 24.32 10.05
N GLN A 49 0.84 23.11 10.38
CA GLN A 49 1.64 21.94 10.03
C GLN A 49 1.75 21.97 8.51
N PRO A 50 2.96 22.09 7.93
CA PRO A 50 3.10 22.10 6.48
C PRO A 50 2.38 20.87 5.95
N ALA A 51 1.41 21.07 5.08
CA ALA A 51 0.72 19.97 4.43
C ALA A 51 1.79 19.05 3.82
N PRO A 52 1.73 17.73 4.07
CA PRO A 52 2.72 16.82 3.52
C PRO A 52 2.77 17.09 2.01
N HIS A 53 3.95 17.42 1.51
CA HIS A 53 4.17 17.69 0.10
C HIS A 53 3.66 16.50 -0.69
N ALA A 54 2.53 16.67 -1.35
CA ALA A 54 1.94 15.62 -2.17
C ALA A 54 2.95 15.26 -3.28
N VAL A 55 3.47 14.05 -3.25
CA VAL A 55 4.36 13.56 -4.29
C VAL A 55 3.60 13.59 -5.61
N PRO A 56 4.06 14.35 -6.62
CA PRO A 56 3.39 14.41 -7.90
C PRO A 56 3.35 13.03 -8.55
N THR A 57 2.20 12.71 -9.15
CA THR A 57 1.93 11.41 -9.77
C THR A 57 1.57 11.55 -11.24
N ALA A 58 1.68 10.47 -11.98
CA ALA A 58 1.14 10.32 -13.32
C ALA A 58 0.09 9.20 -13.34
N GLU A 59 -0.96 9.40 -14.10
CA GLU A 59 -1.92 8.35 -14.39
C GLU A 59 -1.29 7.32 -15.33
N VAL A 60 -1.36 6.06 -14.95
CA VAL A 60 -0.84 4.93 -15.72
C VAL A 60 -1.93 3.89 -15.89
N THR A 61 -2.16 3.49 -17.11
CA THR A 61 -3.08 2.41 -17.46
C THR A 61 -2.29 1.19 -17.90
N TYR A 62 -2.51 0.10 -17.21
CA TYR A 62 -2.06 -1.23 -17.55
C TYR A 62 -3.21 -2.00 -18.20
N GLU A 63 -2.94 -2.65 -19.32
CA GLU A 63 -3.89 -3.51 -19.98
C GLU A 63 -3.21 -4.82 -20.38
N VAL A 64 -3.89 -5.92 -20.12
CA VAL A 64 -3.44 -7.26 -20.54
C VAL A 64 -4.55 -7.87 -21.36
N THR A 65 -4.24 -8.15 -22.61
CA THR A 65 -5.16 -8.78 -23.57
C THR A 65 -4.72 -10.21 -23.86
N GLY A 66 -5.65 -11.08 -24.17
CA GLY A 66 -5.40 -12.49 -24.43
C GLY A 66 -6.59 -13.33 -24.01
N ASP A 67 -6.41 -14.65 -23.98
CA ASP A 67 -7.44 -15.61 -23.59
C ASP A 67 -7.06 -16.34 -22.31
N GLY A 68 -8.09 -16.69 -21.52
CA GLY A 68 -7.92 -17.46 -20.29
C GLY A 68 -7.53 -16.62 -19.09
N THR A 69 -6.54 -17.09 -18.35
CA THR A 69 -6.06 -16.44 -17.12
C THR A 69 -4.55 -16.25 -17.13
N ALA A 70 -4.08 -15.22 -16.42
CA ALA A 70 -2.67 -14.97 -16.22
C ALA A 70 -2.40 -14.49 -14.78
N GLU A 71 -1.21 -14.72 -14.26
CA GLU A 71 -0.72 -14.02 -13.09
C GLU A 71 -0.18 -12.67 -13.53
N ILE A 72 -0.68 -11.61 -12.91
CA ILE A 72 -0.33 -10.23 -13.23
C ILE A 72 0.29 -9.58 -12.00
N SER A 73 1.43 -8.93 -12.17
CA SER A 73 1.98 -8.05 -11.14
C SER A 73 2.19 -6.65 -11.72
N TYR A 74 1.78 -5.63 -10.99
CA TYR A 74 1.88 -4.24 -11.45
C TYR A 74 2.25 -3.28 -10.32
N LEU A 75 2.90 -2.18 -10.67
CA LEU A 75 3.23 -1.12 -9.73
C LEU A 75 2.04 -0.17 -9.59
N ALA A 76 1.51 -0.09 -8.37
CA ALA A 76 0.53 0.91 -7.97
C ALA A 76 1.16 1.87 -6.94
N ARG A 77 0.45 2.95 -6.63
CA ARG A 77 0.83 3.83 -5.52
C ARG A 77 0.61 3.08 -4.20
N ASN A 78 1.69 2.67 -3.57
CA ASN A 78 1.69 2.18 -2.20
C ASN A 78 2.88 2.80 -1.45
N GLU A 79 2.82 2.82 -0.14
CA GLU A 79 3.86 3.41 0.70
C GLU A 79 5.21 2.68 0.57
N SER A 80 5.17 1.37 0.33
CA SER A 80 6.36 0.54 0.18
C SER A 80 6.94 0.55 -1.23
N GLY A 81 6.21 1.06 -2.24
CA GLY A 81 6.62 0.98 -3.65
C GLY A 81 6.66 -0.45 -4.20
N SER A 82 6.00 -1.39 -3.52
CA SER A 82 5.95 -2.79 -3.92
C SER A 82 4.93 -3.01 -5.05
N ALA A 83 5.17 -4.02 -5.86
CA ALA A 83 4.22 -4.44 -6.88
C ALA A 83 2.99 -5.12 -6.24
N THR A 84 1.84 -4.89 -6.83
CA THR A 84 0.59 -5.58 -6.48
C THR A 84 0.41 -6.77 -7.40
N GLY A 85 0.20 -7.96 -6.82
CA GLY A 85 -0.05 -9.18 -7.56
C GLY A 85 -1.54 -9.52 -7.68
N VAL A 86 -1.95 -9.99 -8.85
CA VAL A 86 -3.28 -10.56 -9.11
C VAL A 86 -3.07 -11.96 -9.65
N LYS A 87 -3.45 -12.98 -8.88
CA LYS A 87 -3.39 -14.38 -9.31
C LYS A 87 -4.62 -14.73 -10.13
N ASP A 88 -4.43 -15.56 -11.12
CA ASP A 88 -5.52 -16.09 -11.99
C ASP A 88 -6.44 -14.98 -12.55
N ALA A 89 -5.86 -13.85 -12.92
CA ALA A 89 -6.62 -12.76 -13.49
C ALA A 89 -7.25 -13.20 -14.83
N ALA A 90 -8.58 -13.09 -14.91
CA ALA A 90 -9.28 -13.34 -16.19
C ALA A 90 -8.91 -12.27 -17.22
N LEU A 91 -8.62 -12.69 -18.43
CA LEU A 91 -8.29 -11.81 -19.54
C LEU A 91 -9.54 -11.54 -20.40
N PRO A 92 -9.70 -10.34 -20.97
CA PRO A 92 -8.82 -9.18 -20.85
C PRO A 92 -8.90 -8.51 -19.46
N TRP A 93 -7.77 -8.00 -18.97
CA TRP A 93 -7.65 -7.28 -17.70
C TRP A 93 -7.13 -5.86 -17.92
N LYS A 94 -7.68 -4.90 -17.18
CA LYS A 94 -7.26 -3.50 -17.26
C LYS A 94 -7.27 -2.85 -15.89
N LYS A 95 -6.28 -2.01 -15.61
CA LYS A 95 -6.18 -1.24 -14.36
C LYS A 95 -5.54 0.11 -14.62
N THR A 96 -6.18 1.16 -14.09
CA THR A 96 -5.61 2.51 -14.06
C THR A 96 -5.20 2.84 -12.64
N VAL A 97 -3.99 3.35 -12.46
CA VAL A 97 -3.39 3.69 -11.16
C VAL A 97 -2.63 5.00 -11.24
N GLN A 98 -2.37 5.60 -10.08
CA GLN A 98 -1.49 6.76 -9.96
C GLN A 98 -0.09 6.28 -9.55
N VAL A 99 0.92 6.61 -10.33
CA VAL A 99 2.31 6.25 -10.05
C VAL A 99 3.11 7.52 -9.75
N PRO A 100 3.87 7.57 -8.65
CA PRO A 100 4.72 8.72 -8.35
C PRO A 100 5.74 8.98 -9.46
N LEU A 101 5.97 10.25 -9.76
CA LEU A 101 7.03 10.65 -10.71
C LEU A 101 8.39 10.16 -10.21
N GLY A 102 9.27 9.81 -11.14
CA GLY A 102 10.58 9.22 -10.85
C GLY A 102 10.56 7.72 -10.54
N LYS A 103 9.37 7.09 -10.54
CA LYS A 103 9.22 5.63 -10.48
C LYS A 103 9.01 5.07 -11.89
N ASP A 104 9.28 3.79 -12.03
CA ASP A 104 9.15 3.06 -13.28
C ASP A 104 7.85 2.23 -13.24
N PRO A 105 6.72 2.73 -13.81
CA PRO A 105 5.52 1.93 -13.92
C PRO A 105 5.81 0.65 -14.68
N THR A 106 5.42 -0.45 -14.10
CA THR A 106 5.71 -1.79 -14.64
C THR A 106 4.51 -2.68 -14.47
N VAL A 107 4.18 -3.45 -15.49
CA VAL A 107 3.28 -4.59 -15.42
C VAL A 107 3.97 -5.82 -16.00
N ALA A 108 3.99 -6.90 -15.24
CA ALA A 108 4.51 -8.19 -15.67
C ALA A 108 3.37 -9.21 -15.69
N ILE A 109 3.42 -10.10 -16.67
CA ILE A 109 2.47 -11.20 -16.86
C ILE A 109 3.19 -12.53 -16.91
N VAL A 110 2.57 -13.55 -16.34
CA VAL A 110 3.03 -14.94 -16.40
C VAL A 110 1.83 -15.79 -16.78
N LEU A 111 1.94 -16.52 -17.88
CA LEU A 111 0.96 -17.48 -18.31
C LEU A 111 1.02 -18.76 -17.45
N GLY A 112 -0.11 -19.43 -17.32
CA GLY A 112 -0.18 -20.70 -16.59
C GLY A 112 0.39 -21.89 -17.38
N TYR A 113 0.24 -23.07 -16.81
CA TYR A 113 0.70 -24.33 -17.42
C TYR A 113 0.02 -24.67 -18.74
N ARG A 114 -1.20 -24.17 -18.96
CA ARG A 114 -1.93 -24.36 -20.22
C ARG A 114 -1.29 -23.60 -21.37
N GLY A 115 -0.39 -22.67 -21.07
CA GLY A 115 0.18 -21.80 -22.08
C GLY A 115 -0.83 -20.79 -22.64
N GLY A 116 -0.69 -20.48 -23.90
CA GLY A 116 -1.53 -19.52 -24.62
C GLY A 116 -0.72 -18.33 -25.10
N GLN A 117 -1.42 -17.24 -25.30
CA GLN A 117 -0.82 -15.97 -25.70
C GLN A 117 -1.51 -14.81 -24.97
N ALA A 118 -0.72 -13.92 -24.40
CA ALA A 118 -1.22 -12.68 -23.84
C ALA A 118 -0.25 -11.54 -24.12
N ALA A 119 -0.78 -10.34 -24.21
CA ALA A 119 0.02 -9.14 -24.43
C ALA A 119 -0.26 -8.11 -23.34
N CYS A 120 0.79 -7.57 -22.73
CA CYS A 120 0.69 -6.38 -21.91
C CYS A 120 0.80 -5.11 -22.75
N THR A 121 0.10 -4.09 -22.33
CA THR A 121 0.16 -2.74 -22.89
C THR A 121 0.24 -1.75 -21.72
N LEU A 122 1.10 -0.78 -21.85
CA LEU A 122 1.30 0.30 -20.88
C LEU A 122 1.00 1.63 -21.55
N ALA A 123 0.13 2.43 -20.92
CA ALA A 123 -0.13 3.79 -21.34
C ALA A 123 0.10 4.76 -20.16
N VAL A 124 0.69 5.92 -20.43
CA VAL A 124 0.92 6.99 -19.46
C VAL A 124 0.13 8.21 -19.91
N ARG A 125 -0.75 8.71 -19.04
CA ARG A 125 -1.66 9.84 -19.34
C ARG A 125 -2.43 9.63 -20.65
N GLY A 126 -2.87 8.38 -20.87
CA GLY A 126 -3.60 8.00 -22.07
C GLY A 126 -2.74 7.73 -23.32
N ALA A 127 -1.46 8.08 -23.31
CA ALA A 127 -0.54 7.81 -24.43
C ALA A 127 0.06 6.40 -24.31
N HIS A 128 -0.05 5.60 -25.36
CA HIS A 128 0.58 4.29 -25.41
C HIS A 128 2.12 4.44 -25.43
N VAL A 129 2.80 3.70 -24.56
CA VAL A 129 4.26 3.79 -24.43
C VAL A 129 5.00 2.47 -24.65
N GLN A 130 4.36 1.33 -24.36
CA GLN A 130 4.97 0.02 -24.57
C GLN A 130 3.95 -1.10 -24.73
N ARG A 131 4.34 -2.12 -25.49
CA ARG A 131 3.64 -3.39 -25.62
C ARG A 131 4.65 -4.54 -25.65
N ALA A 132 4.32 -5.67 -25.01
CA ALA A 132 5.08 -6.90 -25.06
C ALA A 132 4.12 -8.10 -25.04
N THR A 133 4.55 -9.24 -25.61
CA THR A 133 3.73 -10.45 -25.73
C THR A 133 4.41 -11.61 -25.04
N ALA A 134 3.63 -12.33 -24.22
CA ALA A 134 3.99 -13.64 -23.65
C ALA A 134 3.33 -14.73 -24.47
N SER A 135 4.01 -15.84 -24.71
CA SER A 135 3.48 -17.00 -25.41
C SER A 135 4.02 -18.30 -24.84
N GLY A 136 3.21 -19.36 -24.99
CA GLY A 136 3.56 -20.70 -24.54
C GLY A 136 3.35 -20.94 -23.05
N THR A 137 3.64 -22.16 -22.63
CA THR A 137 3.55 -22.59 -21.22
C THR A 137 4.50 -21.78 -20.34
N TYR A 138 3.94 -21.17 -19.29
CA TYR A 138 4.66 -20.25 -18.40
C TYR A 138 5.35 -19.08 -19.11
N GLY A 139 4.83 -18.71 -20.31
CA GLY A 139 5.31 -17.56 -21.04
C GLY A 139 5.24 -16.28 -20.21
N ARG A 140 6.22 -15.40 -20.38
CA ARG A 140 6.35 -14.16 -19.60
C ARG A 140 6.51 -12.96 -20.51
N ALA A 141 5.93 -11.83 -20.10
CA ALA A 141 6.19 -10.54 -20.71
C ALA A 141 6.15 -9.45 -19.66
N THR A 142 6.88 -8.37 -19.92
CA THR A 142 6.91 -7.20 -19.04
C THR A 142 6.81 -5.94 -19.89
N CYS A 143 5.91 -5.05 -19.47
CA CYS A 143 5.80 -3.71 -20.01
C CYS A 143 6.22 -2.73 -18.93
N SER A 144 7.18 -1.86 -19.20
CA SER A 144 7.67 -0.86 -18.26
C SER A 144 8.01 0.45 -18.97
N ASN A 145 7.98 1.54 -18.23
CA ASN A 145 8.40 2.85 -18.72
C ASN A 145 9.03 3.63 -17.58
N ARG A 146 9.85 4.63 -17.89
CA ARG A 146 10.41 5.52 -16.89
C ARG A 146 9.64 6.83 -16.87
N LEU A 147 9.05 7.16 -15.72
CA LEU A 147 8.45 8.48 -15.53
C LEU A 147 9.54 9.52 -15.25
N PRO A 148 9.42 10.73 -15.83
CA PRO A 148 10.35 11.82 -15.53
C PRO A 148 10.32 12.12 -14.02
N ARG A 149 11.44 12.60 -13.52
CA ARG A 149 11.50 13.20 -12.18
C ARG A 149 10.96 14.62 -12.28
N SER A 150 10.18 15.03 -11.28
CA SER A 150 9.72 16.43 -11.17
C SER A 150 10.83 17.34 -10.71
#